data_3d992ab3a736d3ab99517cea2f9f8622
#
_entry.id   3d992ab3a736d3ab99517cea2f9f8622
#
_cell.length_a   1.000
_cell.length_b   1.000
_cell.length_c   1.000
_cell.angle_alpha   90.00
_cell.angle_beta   90.00
_cell.angle_gamma   90.00
#
_symmetry.space_group_name_H-M   'P 1'
#
loop_
_entity.id
_entity.type
_entity.pdbx_description
1 polymer ?
#
loop_
_entity_poly.entity_id
_entity_poly.type
_entity_poly.pdbx_seq_one_letter_code
_entity_poly.pdbx_strand_id
1 'polypeptide(L)'
;MQEGTSDFLGILKVLSEHKVDFIIVGGICGVLHGAPVSTFDLDLVHSRSKKNISRLMKALEVLEACYRGREDRNLKPGLDHLVSAGHQLLLTNLGPLDLLGSVGKNHDYEELLKDTVELEIEGHRLRMLDLDALIRIKKETITDKDKVMLMILERTREEKSRKE
;
A
#
# COMPACT_ATOMS: atom_id res chain seq x y z
N MET A 1 8.12 2.52 24.73
CA MET A 1 7.75 2.55 23.32
C MET A 1 7.52 3.99 22.91
N GLN A 2 8.33 4.49 22.04
CA GLN A 2 8.05 5.79 21.47
C GLN A 2 6.75 5.70 20.70
N GLU A 3 5.79 6.57 21.01
CA GLU A 3 4.74 6.88 20.08
C GLU A 3 5.44 7.44 18.84
N GLY A 4 5.99 6.50 18.07
CA GLY A 4 6.87 6.84 16.98
C GLY A 4 6.11 7.22 15.75
N THR A 5 6.64 8.18 15.06
CA THR A 5 6.34 8.43 13.67
C THR A 5 6.55 7.14 12.89
N SER A 6 5.56 6.72 12.10
CA SER A 6 5.70 5.55 11.24
C SER A 6 6.80 5.77 10.21
N ASP A 7 7.61 4.75 9.99
CA ASP A 7 8.68 4.77 9.00
C ASP A 7 8.26 3.98 7.76
N PHE A 8 7.44 4.61 6.92
CA PHE A 8 6.95 3.97 5.70
C PHE A 8 8.07 3.69 4.69
N LEU A 9 9.07 4.56 4.62
CA LEU A 9 10.23 4.33 3.75
C LEU A 9 11.01 3.10 4.19
N GLY A 10 11.17 2.91 5.50
CA GLY A 10 11.81 1.71 6.04
C GLY A 10 11.08 0.43 5.67
N ILE A 11 9.74 0.45 5.74
CA ILE A 11 8.92 -0.70 5.34
C ILE A 11 9.11 -0.99 3.85
N LEU A 12 9.01 0.02 3.01
CA LEU A 12 9.18 -0.12 1.55
C LEU A 12 10.57 -0.65 1.21
N LYS A 13 11.58 -0.19 1.93
CA LYS A 13 12.97 -0.63 1.75
C LYS A 13 13.12 -2.12 2.05
N VAL A 14 12.59 -2.60 3.18
CA VAL A 14 12.65 -4.02 3.54
C VAL A 14 11.97 -4.88 2.49
N LEU A 15 10.77 -4.48 2.06
CA LEU A 15 10.04 -5.21 1.02
C LEU A 15 10.80 -5.25 -0.30
N SER A 16 11.40 -4.13 -0.69
CA SER A 16 12.18 -4.03 -1.92
C SER A 16 13.44 -4.86 -1.87
N GLU A 17 14.15 -4.87 -0.73
CA GLU A 17 15.34 -5.69 -0.53
C GLU A 17 15.05 -7.19 -0.62
N HIS A 18 13.84 -7.60 -0.22
CA HIS A 18 13.37 -8.98 -0.35
C HIS A 18 12.76 -9.28 -1.72
N LYS A 19 12.79 -8.31 -2.64
CA LYS A 19 12.28 -8.44 -4.01
C LYS A 19 10.80 -8.79 -4.07
N VAL A 20 10.03 -8.26 -3.14
CA VAL A 20 8.58 -8.41 -3.11
C VAL A 20 7.96 -7.56 -4.23
N ASP A 21 7.06 -8.18 -5.01
CA ASP A 21 6.30 -7.47 -6.03
C ASP A 21 5.05 -6.87 -5.41
N PHE A 22 4.94 -5.55 -5.45
CA PHE A 22 3.81 -4.82 -4.88
C PHE A 22 3.59 -3.49 -5.60
N ILE A 23 2.39 -2.95 -5.41
CA ILE A 23 2.01 -1.64 -5.92
C ILE A 23 1.55 -0.79 -4.74
N ILE A 24 2.08 0.41 -4.60
CA ILE A 24 1.64 1.37 -3.58
C ILE A 24 0.29 1.94 -4.00
N VAL A 25 -0.69 1.85 -3.10
CA VAL A 25 -2.04 2.35 -3.31
C VAL A 25 -2.46 3.23 -2.13
N GLY A 26 -3.69 3.67 -2.10
CA GLY A 26 -4.25 4.38 -0.95
C GLY A 26 -3.66 5.76 -0.69
N GLY A 27 -3.70 6.19 0.57
CA GLY A 27 -3.32 7.54 0.98
C GLY A 27 -1.86 7.88 0.69
N ILE A 28 -0.93 6.97 0.94
CA ILE A 28 0.49 7.20 0.64
C ILE A 28 0.70 7.42 -0.87
N CYS A 29 -0.01 6.66 -1.70
CA CYS A 29 0.04 6.88 -3.15
C CYS A 29 -0.38 8.31 -3.51
N GLY A 30 -1.46 8.80 -2.88
CA GLY A 30 -1.90 10.18 -3.04
C GLY A 30 -0.83 11.19 -2.64
N VAL A 31 -0.20 10.98 -1.49
CA VAL A 31 0.90 11.83 -1.00
C VAL A 31 2.07 11.85 -2.00
N LEU A 32 2.44 10.69 -2.52
CA LEU A 32 3.53 10.59 -3.50
C LEU A 32 3.20 11.29 -4.82
N HIS A 33 1.93 11.45 -5.15
CA HIS A 33 1.48 12.26 -6.28
C HIS A 33 1.37 13.75 -5.96
N GLY A 34 1.63 14.15 -4.71
CA GLY A 34 1.57 15.54 -4.29
C GLY A 34 0.25 15.96 -3.65
N ALA A 35 -0.64 15.04 -3.35
CA ALA A 35 -1.91 15.37 -2.69
C ALA A 35 -1.69 15.77 -1.22
N PRO A 36 -2.28 16.89 -0.76
CA PRO A 36 -2.14 17.34 0.62
C PRO A 36 -3.10 16.59 1.55
N VAL A 37 -2.85 15.31 1.72
CA VAL A 37 -3.67 14.43 2.58
C VAL A 37 -2.83 13.89 3.71
N SER A 38 -3.50 13.58 4.83
CA SER A 38 -2.88 12.86 5.94
C SER A 38 -3.23 11.38 5.83
N THR A 39 -2.25 10.53 6.11
CA THR A 39 -2.46 9.08 6.08
C THR A 39 -1.68 8.45 7.23
N PHE A 40 -2.25 7.40 7.81
CA PHE A 40 -1.68 6.69 8.95
C PHE A 40 -1.18 5.30 8.59
N ASP A 41 -1.62 4.77 7.46
CA ASP A 41 -1.34 3.40 7.03
C ASP A 41 -0.67 3.40 5.66
N LEU A 42 0.25 2.46 5.48
CA LEU A 42 0.81 2.17 4.16
C LEU A 42 0.00 1.06 3.54
N ASP A 43 -0.64 1.32 2.41
CA ASP A 43 -1.48 0.36 1.68
C ASP A 43 -0.76 -0.15 0.45
N LEU A 44 -0.60 -1.47 0.36
CA LEU A 44 0.08 -2.12 -0.77
C LEU A 44 -0.77 -3.26 -1.31
N VAL A 45 -0.89 -3.32 -2.64
CA VAL A 45 -1.43 -4.50 -3.33
C VAL A 45 -0.23 -5.36 -3.74
N HIS A 46 -0.19 -6.60 -3.28
CA HIS A 46 0.92 -7.50 -3.59
C HIS A 46 0.52 -8.58 -4.57
N SER A 47 1.50 -9.06 -5.33
CA SER A 47 1.31 -10.27 -6.14
C SER A 47 1.08 -11.47 -5.22
N ARG A 48 0.11 -12.30 -5.57
CA ARG A 48 -0.23 -13.51 -4.82
C ARG A 48 0.40 -14.77 -5.43
N SER A 49 1.37 -14.61 -6.31
CA SER A 49 2.11 -15.74 -6.82
C SER A 49 2.86 -16.45 -5.68
N LYS A 50 3.02 -17.74 -5.79
CA LYS A 50 3.67 -18.56 -4.77
C LYS A 50 5.07 -18.03 -4.41
N LYS A 51 5.83 -17.66 -5.43
CA LYS A 51 7.18 -17.11 -5.26
C LYS A 51 7.16 -15.79 -4.51
N ASN A 52 6.23 -14.90 -4.87
CA ASN A 52 6.11 -13.60 -4.21
C ASN A 52 5.65 -13.73 -2.75
N ILE A 53 4.70 -14.61 -2.48
CA ILE A 53 4.24 -14.87 -1.11
C ILE A 53 5.39 -15.36 -0.24
N SER A 54 6.25 -16.24 -0.76
CA SER A 54 7.43 -16.71 -0.02
C SER A 54 8.37 -15.56 0.34
N ARG A 55 8.62 -14.66 -0.60
CA ARG A 55 9.45 -13.46 -0.37
C ARG A 55 8.80 -12.50 0.63
N LEU A 56 7.50 -12.31 0.50
CA LEU A 56 6.72 -11.47 1.40
C LEU A 56 6.76 -12.00 2.84
N MET A 57 6.61 -13.31 3.03
CA MET A 57 6.69 -13.92 4.34
C MET A 57 8.02 -13.64 5.03
N LYS A 58 9.13 -13.71 4.30
CA LYS A 58 10.46 -13.41 4.85
C LYS A 58 10.60 -11.94 5.22
N ALA A 59 10.08 -11.05 4.40
CA ALA A 59 10.09 -9.61 4.69
C ALA A 59 9.26 -9.29 5.95
N LEU A 60 8.09 -9.91 6.08
CA LEU A 60 7.23 -9.70 7.24
C LEU A 60 7.87 -10.21 8.53
N GLU A 61 8.68 -11.25 8.44
CA GLU A 61 9.42 -11.74 9.59
C GLU A 61 10.48 -10.72 10.07
N VAL A 62 11.20 -10.11 9.14
CA VAL A 62 12.14 -9.02 9.44
C VAL A 62 11.42 -7.82 10.05
N LEU A 63 10.22 -7.51 9.56
CA LEU A 63 9.40 -6.41 10.05
C LEU A 63 8.66 -6.72 11.36
N GLU A 64 8.77 -7.95 11.85
CA GLU A 64 8.07 -8.41 13.06
C GLU A 64 6.56 -8.16 12.97
N ALA A 65 5.98 -8.40 11.80
CA ALA A 65 4.58 -8.08 11.53
C ALA A 65 3.62 -8.98 12.27
N CYS A 66 2.60 -8.37 12.87
CA CYS A 66 1.49 -9.08 13.51
C CYS A 66 0.19 -8.38 13.15
N TYR A 67 -0.94 -9.01 13.42
CA TYR A 67 -2.24 -8.38 13.18
C TYR A 67 -2.50 -7.23 14.13
N ARG A 68 -2.88 -6.09 13.58
CA ARG A 68 -3.24 -4.88 14.33
C ARG A 68 -4.51 -5.14 15.13
N GLY A 69 -4.52 -4.68 16.39
CA GLY A 69 -5.61 -4.94 17.33
C GLY A 69 -5.48 -6.27 18.08
N ARG A 70 -4.47 -7.06 17.75
CA ARG A 70 -4.21 -8.35 18.38
C ARG A 70 -2.73 -8.49 18.78
N GLU A 71 -2.09 -7.35 19.08
CA GLU A 71 -0.66 -7.29 19.41
C GLU A 71 -0.33 -8.11 20.66
N ASP A 72 -1.25 -8.16 21.62
CA ASP A 72 -1.12 -8.94 22.85
C ASP A 72 -0.98 -10.45 22.59
N ARG A 73 -1.56 -10.93 21.50
CA ARG A 73 -1.48 -12.34 21.09
C ARG A 73 -0.39 -12.61 20.08
N ASN A 74 0.23 -11.55 19.54
CA ASN A 74 1.26 -11.64 18.51
C ASN A 74 0.87 -12.58 17.36
N LEU A 75 -0.36 -12.45 16.88
CA LEU A 75 -0.87 -13.26 15.77
C LEU A 75 -0.26 -12.79 14.45
N LYS A 76 0.39 -13.72 13.76
CA LYS A 76 1.09 -13.43 12.50
C LYS A 76 0.28 -13.93 11.31
N PRO A 77 0.36 -13.22 10.15
CA PRO A 77 -0.30 -13.70 8.94
C PRO A 77 0.36 -14.99 8.43
N GLY A 78 -0.45 -15.96 8.06
CA GLY A 78 0.01 -17.19 7.45
C GLY A 78 -0.10 -17.15 5.92
N LEU A 79 0.38 -18.21 5.28
CA LEU A 79 0.32 -18.34 3.82
C LEU A 79 -1.11 -18.20 3.30
N ASP A 80 -2.07 -18.85 3.95
CA ASP A 80 -3.48 -18.84 3.53
C ASP A 80 -4.06 -17.42 3.52
N HIS A 81 -3.67 -16.60 4.49
CA HIS A 81 -4.12 -15.22 4.56
C HIS A 81 -3.55 -14.38 3.41
N LEU A 82 -2.26 -14.55 3.12
CA LEU A 82 -1.56 -13.74 2.11
C LEU A 82 -1.92 -14.14 0.69
N VAL A 83 -2.32 -15.40 0.47
CA VAL A 83 -2.79 -15.88 -0.84
C VAL A 83 -4.21 -15.40 -1.14
N SER A 84 -4.97 -15.04 -0.13
CA SER A 84 -6.36 -14.59 -0.30
C SER A 84 -6.45 -13.21 -0.95
N ALA A 85 -7.61 -12.92 -1.53
CA ALA A 85 -7.92 -11.61 -2.09
C ALA A 85 -8.25 -10.56 -1.02
N GLY A 86 -8.26 -10.96 0.25
CA GLY A 86 -8.64 -10.10 1.37
C GLY A 86 -7.57 -9.13 1.81
N HIS A 87 -7.90 -8.34 2.81
CA HIS A 87 -7.03 -7.33 3.39
C HIS A 87 -6.43 -7.83 4.69
N GLN A 88 -5.12 -7.67 4.84
CA GLN A 88 -4.40 -8.05 6.05
C GLN A 88 -3.88 -6.77 6.73
N LEU A 89 -4.51 -6.38 7.83
CA LEU A 89 -4.19 -5.15 8.54
C LEU A 89 -3.14 -5.45 9.61
N LEU A 90 -1.90 -5.08 9.33
CA LEU A 90 -0.75 -5.46 10.13
C LEU A 90 -0.14 -4.26 10.86
N LEU A 91 0.55 -4.58 11.96
CA LEU A 91 1.45 -3.66 12.63
C LEU A 91 2.86 -4.25 12.54
N THR A 92 3.81 -3.43 12.08
CA THR A 92 5.21 -3.82 12.00
C THR A 92 6.03 -3.03 13.02
N ASN A 93 7.29 -3.39 13.18
CA ASN A 93 8.23 -2.62 14.01
C ASN A 93 8.53 -1.22 13.47
N LEU A 94 8.08 -0.91 12.25
CA LEU A 94 8.25 0.41 11.62
C LEU A 94 6.93 1.15 11.39
N GLY A 95 5.80 0.56 11.73
CA GLY A 95 4.50 1.18 11.61
C GLY A 95 3.43 0.29 10.99
N PRO A 96 2.20 0.81 10.84
CA PRO A 96 1.10 0.04 10.25
C PRO A 96 1.31 -0.26 8.77
N LEU A 97 0.96 -1.48 8.38
CA LEU A 97 1.07 -1.95 7.00
C LEU A 97 -0.18 -2.73 6.63
N ASP A 98 -0.89 -2.25 5.62
CA ASP A 98 -2.07 -2.92 5.09
C ASP A 98 -1.69 -3.64 3.80
N LEU A 99 -1.72 -4.97 3.84
CA LEU A 99 -1.46 -5.80 2.67
C LEU A 99 -2.79 -6.21 2.05
N LEU A 100 -2.97 -5.85 0.80
CA LEU A 100 -4.21 -6.03 0.08
C LEU A 100 -4.00 -7.05 -1.04
N GLY A 101 -4.77 -8.14 -1.03
CA GLY A 101 -4.77 -9.08 -2.13
C GLY A 101 -5.48 -8.54 -3.35
N SER A 102 -6.41 -7.62 -3.12
CA SER A 102 -7.15 -6.88 -4.14
C SER A 102 -7.63 -5.55 -3.59
N VAL A 103 -8.01 -4.63 -4.45
CA VAL A 103 -8.51 -3.31 -4.07
C VAL A 103 -9.70 -2.93 -4.95
N GLY A 104 -10.56 -2.04 -4.43
CA GLY A 104 -11.77 -1.64 -5.15
C GLY A 104 -12.68 -2.84 -5.43
N LYS A 105 -13.17 -2.96 -6.65
CA LYS A 105 -14.00 -4.10 -7.08
C LYS A 105 -13.13 -5.27 -7.55
N ASN A 106 -12.34 -5.82 -6.62
CA ASN A 106 -11.51 -7.00 -6.84
C ASN A 106 -10.40 -6.84 -7.89
N HIS A 107 -9.79 -5.66 -7.95
CA HIS A 107 -8.62 -5.45 -8.80
C HIS A 107 -7.38 -6.01 -8.14
N ASP A 108 -6.74 -6.97 -8.77
CA ASP A 108 -5.52 -7.60 -8.25
C ASP A 108 -4.24 -6.97 -8.83
N TYR A 109 -3.11 -7.46 -8.34
CA TYR A 109 -1.80 -6.95 -8.72
C TYR A 109 -1.58 -6.99 -10.25
N GLU A 110 -1.85 -8.13 -10.88
CA GLU A 110 -1.59 -8.32 -12.31
C GLU A 110 -2.44 -7.38 -13.17
N GLU A 111 -3.70 -7.20 -12.79
CA GLU A 111 -4.61 -6.28 -13.49
C GLU A 111 -4.14 -4.82 -13.35
N LEU A 112 -3.67 -4.44 -12.16
CA LEU A 112 -3.27 -3.07 -11.87
C LEU A 112 -1.92 -2.68 -12.47
N LEU A 113 -1.08 -3.62 -12.85
CA LEU A 113 0.28 -3.32 -13.34
C LEU A 113 0.30 -2.33 -14.51
N LYS A 114 -0.65 -2.42 -15.41
CA LYS A 114 -0.75 -1.51 -16.59
C LYS A 114 -1.06 -0.07 -16.20
N ASP A 115 -1.58 0.15 -14.99
CA ASP A 115 -2.00 1.46 -14.49
C ASP A 115 -1.06 2.00 -13.41
N THR A 116 0.20 1.60 -13.47
CA THR A 116 1.22 2.02 -12.51
C THR A 116 2.25 2.94 -13.14
N VAL A 117 2.88 3.73 -12.29
CA VAL A 117 4.09 4.48 -12.64
C VAL A 117 5.21 4.04 -11.73
N GLU A 118 6.44 4.09 -12.24
CA GLU A 118 7.62 3.79 -11.46
C GLU A 118 8.12 5.06 -10.78
N LEU A 119 8.62 4.90 -9.57
CA LEU A 119 9.33 5.95 -8.86
C LEU A 119 10.56 5.34 -8.22
N GLU A 120 11.58 6.16 -8.01
CA GLU A 120 12.80 5.75 -7.34
C GLU A 120 12.87 6.46 -5.99
N ILE A 121 13.00 5.68 -4.92
CA ILE A 121 13.15 6.20 -3.57
C ILE A 121 14.40 5.55 -2.97
N GLU A 122 15.41 6.35 -2.64
CA GLU A 122 16.66 5.89 -2.03
C GLU A 122 17.31 4.71 -2.76
N GLY A 123 17.32 4.77 -4.10
CA GLY A 123 17.92 3.74 -4.93
C GLY A 123 17.02 2.53 -5.22
N HIS A 124 15.83 2.49 -4.66
CA HIS A 124 14.87 1.41 -4.91
C HIS A 124 13.82 1.84 -5.92
N ARG A 125 13.59 1.00 -6.92
CA ARG A 125 12.51 1.21 -7.90
C ARG A 125 11.23 0.63 -7.37
N LEU A 126 10.22 1.47 -7.22
CA LEU A 126 8.91 1.11 -6.68
C LEU A 126 7.84 1.40 -7.71
N ARG A 127 6.70 0.74 -7.56
CA ARG A 127 5.52 1.00 -8.38
C ARG A 127 4.41 1.56 -7.52
N MET A 128 3.69 2.55 -8.06
CA MET A 128 2.47 3.06 -7.45
C MET A 128 1.40 3.19 -8.52
N LEU A 129 0.14 3.20 -8.14
CA LEU A 129 -0.92 3.50 -9.09
C LEU A 129 -0.70 4.89 -9.67
N ASP A 130 -0.97 5.05 -10.96
CA ASP A 130 -1.04 6.40 -11.51
C ASP A 130 -2.24 7.13 -10.88
N LEU A 131 -2.25 8.45 -10.96
CA LEU A 131 -3.24 9.25 -10.25
C LEU A 131 -4.66 9.00 -10.79
N ASP A 132 -4.80 8.79 -12.08
CA ASP A 132 -6.11 8.47 -12.69
C ASP A 132 -6.66 7.15 -12.19
N ALA A 133 -5.81 6.12 -12.08
CA ALA A 133 -6.22 4.81 -11.55
C ALA A 133 -6.58 4.90 -10.07
N LEU A 134 -5.80 5.64 -9.29
CA LEU A 134 -6.10 5.85 -7.87
C LEU A 134 -7.47 6.47 -7.67
N ILE A 135 -7.78 7.50 -8.45
CA ILE A 135 -9.09 8.18 -8.42
C ILE A 135 -10.20 7.22 -8.85
N ARG A 136 -10.02 6.51 -9.96
CA ARG A 136 -11.01 5.58 -10.49
C ARG A 136 -11.37 4.50 -9.49
N ILE A 137 -10.38 3.90 -8.86
CA ILE A 137 -10.57 2.84 -7.87
C ILE A 137 -11.26 3.39 -6.61
N LYS A 138 -10.86 4.58 -6.17
CA LYS A 138 -11.48 5.24 -5.02
C LYS A 138 -12.98 5.46 -5.25
N LYS A 139 -13.37 5.79 -6.47
CA LYS A 139 -14.78 5.99 -6.83
C LYS A 139 -15.62 4.71 -6.74
N GLU A 140 -15.00 3.54 -6.86
CA GLU A 140 -15.71 2.26 -6.82
C GLU A 140 -16.24 1.92 -5.43
N THR A 141 -15.61 2.41 -4.38
CA THR A 141 -15.93 2.07 -2.99
C THR A 141 -16.09 3.32 -2.13
N ILE A 142 -16.84 4.31 -2.62
CA ILE A 142 -16.98 5.60 -1.96
C ILE A 142 -17.78 5.47 -0.66
N THR A 143 -17.15 5.88 0.45
CA THR A 143 -17.81 6.20 1.71
C THR A 143 -17.81 7.72 1.88
N ASP A 144 -18.54 8.25 2.87
CA ASP A 144 -18.54 9.70 3.12
C ASP A 144 -17.14 10.23 3.44
N LYS A 145 -16.32 9.44 4.13
CA LYS A 145 -14.92 9.77 4.42
C LYS A 145 -14.09 9.85 3.13
N ASP A 146 -14.36 8.95 2.19
CA ASP A 146 -13.63 8.89 0.91
C ASP A 146 -13.95 10.07 -0.01
N LYS A 147 -15.12 10.70 0.14
CA LYS A 147 -15.50 11.83 -0.71
C LYS A 147 -14.54 13.01 -0.57
N VAL A 148 -14.09 13.31 0.64
CA VAL A 148 -13.13 14.41 0.88
C VAL A 148 -11.79 14.07 0.23
N MET A 149 -11.30 12.86 0.45
CA MET A 149 -10.07 12.39 -0.18
C MET A 149 -10.16 12.46 -1.70
N LEU A 150 -11.28 12.01 -2.27
CA LEU A 150 -11.50 12.02 -3.70
C LEU A 150 -11.45 13.44 -4.27
N MET A 151 -12.07 14.41 -3.60
CA MET A 151 -12.02 15.83 -4.01
C MET A 151 -10.59 16.34 -4.06
N ILE A 152 -9.79 16.01 -3.06
CA ILE A 152 -8.38 16.41 -2.99
C ILE A 152 -7.57 15.77 -4.12
N LEU A 153 -7.78 14.50 -4.40
CA LEU A 153 -7.09 13.78 -5.47
C LEU A 153 -7.45 14.35 -6.84
N GLU A 154 -8.73 14.64 -7.08
CA GLU A 154 -9.18 15.24 -8.34
C GLU A 154 -8.57 16.62 -8.55
N ARG A 155 -8.50 17.42 -7.50
CA ARG A 155 -7.87 18.74 -7.54
C ARG A 155 -6.37 18.62 -7.82
N THR A 156 -5.71 17.67 -7.20
CA THR A 156 -4.29 17.38 -7.46
C THR A 156 -4.05 17.03 -8.92
N ARG A 157 -4.94 16.22 -9.50
CA ARG A 157 -4.88 15.84 -10.91
C ARG A 157 -5.02 17.08 -11.83
N GLU A 158 -5.97 17.96 -11.52
CA GLU A 158 -6.16 19.20 -12.28
C GLU A 158 -4.92 20.09 -12.22
N GLU A 159 -4.34 20.26 -11.03
CA GLU A 159 -3.13 21.07 -10.87
C GLU A 159 -1.95 20.51 -11.62
N LYS A 160 -1.78 19.20 -11.66
CA LYS A 160 -0.73 18.55 -12.45
C LYS A 160 -0.93 18.79 -13.94
N SER A 161 -2.16 18.68 -14.42
CA SER A 161 -2.48 18.91 -15.84
C SER A 161 -2.18 20.34 -16.27
N ARG A 162 -2.35 21.33 -15.39
CA ARG A 162 -2.05 22.74 -15.69
C ARG A 162 -0.56 23.02 -15.79
N LYS A 163 0.28 22.23 -15.15
CA LYS A 163 1.73 22.40 -15.14
C LYS A 163 2.42 21.72 -16.33
N GLU A 164 1.71 20.85 -16.99
CA GLU A 164 2.18 20.21 -18.23
C GLU A 164 1.80 21.10 -19.47
#